data_53e86be8049314d8526ac326aaf31bfb
#
_entry.id   53e86be8049314d8526ac326aaf31bfb
#
_cell.length_a   1.000
_cell.length_b   1.000
_cell.length_c   1.000
_cell.angle_alpha   90.00
_cell.angle_beta   90.00
_cell.angle_gamma   90.00
#
_symmetry.space_group_name_H-M   'P 1'
#
loop_
_entity.id
_entity.type
_entity.pdbx_description
1 polymer ?
#
loop_
_entity_poly.entity_id
_entity_poly.type
_entity_poly.pdbx_seq_one_letter_code
_entity_poly.pdbx_strand_id
1 'polypeptide(L)'
;MAVDVQRPTAVMLLALFVLMTLSPMAAGSQTMGDHERMDAALEEALWSAELDEHLPVIVQFESPVSASDRTMLARLGATVEGEAPLLHALLVEATPHAIRQLSGFDRVHYMELDRLLEYFYLPTAPGGAPTGDVGALMHETVHVVDATDAWHRVIVQPDGSIAYDLDLGFTEWDGDGTAIVDLDTGVDAGHPDYDYLEPWTGEKTLYSAKWTPGDGWVETRNSDTSSGHGTHVGGTIAGNGDASAGRRAGVAKGGQLIALGAGDGASIFAGVQGLEWTYEHSRPGVNEYHIRVVSNSWGSDGDYDPNGAIATLTDKLTFEHGVAVIFAASNSGGSGAECSGDLRTNVYANTPSAISVAALTHDGSAVTSFSSRGCMDQQHTWPDVGAPGRDIWATAPRGTAIDASTRTQGDLYYMAISGTSMATPHVGGIAGLLIDVAPSLGVADYHREDHDEGSSLVSGENAAAYGQFEDWDTANYSRVHEVELILEL
;
A
#
# COMPACT_ATOMS: atom_id res chain seq x y z
N MET A 1 -29.92 66.83 -40.61
CA MET A 1 -28.68 67.25 -40.00
C MET A 1 -27.81 66.00 -39.84
N ALA A 2 -26.87 65.88 -40.75
CA ALA A 2 -25.89 64.84 -40.82
C ALA A 2 -24.70 65.25 -39.97
N VAL A 3 -24.15 64.40 -39.17
CA VAL A 3 -22.80 64.56 -38.64
C VAL A 3 -22.05 63.25 -38.90
N ASP A 4 -21.11 63.49 -39.80
CA ASP A 4 -20.06 62.59 -40.25
C ASP A 4 -19.06 62.32 -39.10
N VAL A 5 -18.71 61.08 -38.80
CA VAL A 5 -17.57 60.78 -37.96
C VAL A 5 -16.68 59.79 -38.68
N GLN A 6 -15.55 60.31 -39.04
CA GLN A 6 -14.42 59.64 -39.68
C GLN A 6 -13.85 58.46 -38.86
N ARG A 7 -13.48 57.43 -39.58
CA ARG A 7 -12.63 56.31 -39.11
C ARG A 7 -11.15 56.79 -39.05
N PRO A 8 -10.40 56.41 -38.04
CA PRO A 8 -8.96 56.41 -38.10
C PRO A 8 -8.43 55.02 -38.53
N THR A 9 -7.62 55.11 -39.51
CA THR A 9 -6.61 54.25 -40.09
C THR A 9 -6.03 53.14 -39.20
N ALA A 10 -6.01 51.95 -39.80
CA ALA A 10 -5.26 50.79 -39.33
C ALA A 10 -3.76 51.05 -39.34
N VAL A 11 -3.12 50.95 -38.21
CA VAL A 11 -1.66 50.84 -38.11
C VAL A 11 -1.29 49.38 -38.23
N MET A 12 -0.72 49.04 -39.35
CA MET A 12 -0.17 47.72 -39.67
C MET A 12 1.17 47.60 -38.94
N LEU A 13 1.17 46.85 -37.83
CA LEU A 13 2.40 46.44 -37.17
C LEU A 13 3.00 45.25 -37.94
N LEU A 14 4.04 45.54 -38.70
CA LEU A 14 4.87 44.57 -39.41
C LEU A 14 5.73 43.84 -38.34
N ALA A 15 5.34 42.65 -37.95
CA ALA A 15 6.19 41.79 -37.15
C ALA A 15 7.29 41.21 -38.06
N LEU A 16 8.48 41.70 -37.87
CA LEU A 16 9.70 41.19 -38.50
C LEU A 16 9.98 39.79 -37.91
N PHE A 17 9.63 38.72 -38.63
CA PHE A 17 10.14 37.39 -38.36
C PHE A 17 11.62 37.37 -38.78
N VAL A 18 12.52 37.54 -37.83
CA VAL A 18 13.92 37.18 -37.99
C VAL A 18 13.97 35.66 -37.98
N LEU A 19 14.06 35.04 -39.14
CA LEU A 19 14.49 33.66 -39.28
C LEU A 19 15.98 33.60 -38.82
N MET A 20 16.20 33.35 -37.56
CA MET A 20 17.48 32.78 -37.13
C MET A 20 17.51 31.34 -37.61
N THR A 21 18.23 31.08 -38.68
CA THR A 21 18.73 29.74 -38.99
C THR A 21 19.65 29.33 -37.86
N LEU A 22 19.09 28.64 -36.88
CA LEU A 22 19.87 27.85 -35.92
C LEU A 22 20.55 26.75 -36.73
N SER A 23 21.83 26.95 -37.04
CA SER A 23 22.70 25.82 -37.33
C SER A 23 22.54 24.81 -36.23
N PRO A 24 22.45 23.50 -36.51
CA PRO A 24 22.49 22.52 -35.45
C PRO A 24 23.87 22.66 -34.76
N MET A 25 23.89 23.32 -33.62
CA MET A 25 24.99 23.09 -32.66
C MET A 25 24.97 21.60 -32.42
N ALA A 26 26.10 20.97 -32.73
CA ALA A 26 26.33 19.59 -32.35
C ALA A 26 25.91 19.45 -30.89
N ALA A 27 24.79 18.76 -30.65
CA ALA A 27 24.46 18.25 -29.34
C ALA A 27 25.65 17.37 -28.96
N GLY A 28 26.49 17.90 -28.08
CA GLY A 28 27.42 17.05 -27.35
C GLY A 28 26.55 15.92 -26.80
N SER A 29 27.00 14.71 -26.95
CA SER A 29 26.40 13.54 -26.34
C SER A 29 26.27 13.82 -24.84
N GLN A 30 25.16 14.39 -24.41
CA GLN A 30 24.69 14.19 -23.06
C GLN A 30 24.42 12.70 -22.99
N THR A 31 25.18 12.04 -22.17
CA THR A 31 24.97 10.64 -21.83
C THR A 31 23.53 10.51 -21.40
N MET A 32 22.79 9.63 -22.06
CA MET A 32 21.41 9.22 -21.74
C MET A 32 21.33 8.54 -20.35
N GLY A 33 22.07 8.99 -19.35
CA GLY A 33 22.22 8.37 -18.06
C GLY A 33 21.64 9.15 -16.87
N ASP A 34 21.40 10.45 -17.02
CA ASP A 34 21.06 11.26 -15.84
C ASP A 34 19.56 11.19 -15.48
N HIS A 35 18.68 10.93 -16.44
CA HIS A 35 17.23 10.80 -16.24
C HIS A 35 16.80 9.39 -15.80
N GLU A 36 17.63 8.38 -15.97
CA GLU A 36 17.33 6.99 -15.56
C GLU A 36 17.59 6.72 -14.06
N ARG A 37 18.17 7.67 -13.32
CA ARG A 37 18.60 7.50 -11.93
C ARG A 37 17.81 8.29 -10.90
N MET A 38 16.72 8.94 -11.29
CA MET A 38 15.88 9.74 -10.39
C MET A 38 14.41 9.47 -10.65
N ASP A 39 13.61 9.47 -9.58
CA ASP A 39 12.17 9.42 -9.73
C ASP A 39 11.62 10.74 -10.28
N ALA A 40 10.44 10.68 -10.92
CA ALA A 40 9.82 11.84 -11.55
C ALA A 40 9.50 12.97 -10.55
N ALA A 41 9.16 12.61 -9.30
CA ALA A 41 8.86 13.61 -8.27
C ALA A 41 10.12 14.37 -7.83
N LEU A 42 11.27 13.69 -7.75
CA LEU A 42 12.54 14.35 -7.47
C LEU A 42 12.95 15.28 -8.62
N GLU A 43 12.76 14.84 -9.88
CA GLU A 43 13.03 15.70 -11.03
C GLU A 43 12.17 16.97 -11.00
N GLU A 44 10.88 16.85 -10.72
CA GLU A 44 9.97 18.00 -10.60
C GLU A 44 10.36 18.91 -9.44
N ALA A 45 10.67 18.34 -8.27
CA ALA A 45 11.14 19.09 -7.11
C ALA A 45 12.43 19.88 -7.42
N LEU A 46 13.39 19.27 -8.13
CA LEU A 46 14.63 19.93 -8.53
C LEU A 46 14.43 21.11 -9.50
N TRP A 47 13.32 21.13 -10.25
CA TRP A 47 12.98 22.27 -11.12
C TRP A 47 12.33 23.42 -10.36
N SER A 48 11.59 23.13 -9.30
CA SER A 48 10.81 24.11 -8.53
C SER A 48 11.52 24.64 -7.30
N ALA A 49 12.49 23.90 -6.76
CA ALA A 49 13.19 24.24 -5.52
C ALA A 49 14.10 25.46 -5.62
N GLU A 50 14.20 26.23 -4.56
CA GLU A 50 15.18 27.32 -4.41
C GLU A 50 16.61 26.76 -4.32
N LEU A 51 17.63 27.56 -4.66
CA LEU A 51 19.00 27.07 -4.75
C LEU A 51 19.60 26.59 -3.42
N ASP A 52 19.12 27.13 -2.31
CA ASP A 52 19.55 26.83 -0.94
C ASP A 52 18.54 26.00 -0.16
N GLU A 53 17.44 25.63 -0.80
CA GLU A 53 16.47 24.68 -0.25
C GLU A 53 17.10 23.30 -0.09
N HIS A 54 16.79 22.59 0.99
CA HIS A 54 17.19 21.22 1.20
C HIS A 54 16.01 20.30 0.95
N LEU A 55 16.23 19.31 0.10
CA LEU A 55 15.24 18.29 -0.24
C LEU A 55 15.62 16.96 0.46
N PRO A 56 14.64 16.28 1.06
CA PRO A 56 14.85 14.93 1.60
C PRO A 56 14.88 13.93 0.45
N VAL A 57 15.97 13.20 0.30
CA VAL A 57 16.19 12.25 -0.81
C VAL A 57 16.68 10.92 -0.28
N ILE A 58 16.05 9.84 -0.72
CA ILE A 58 16.54 8.48 -0.52
C ILE A 58 17.54 8.19 -1.63
N VAL A 59 18.80 8.02 -1.28
CA VAL A 59 19.91 7.73 -2.20
C VAL A 59 20.30 6.27 -2.07
N GLN A 60 20.02 5.48 -3.09
CA GLN A 60 20.38 4.07 -3.19
C GLN A 60 21.75 3.93 -3.86
N PHE A 61 22.57 3.03 -3.37
CA PHE A 61 23.90 2.76 -3.89
C PHE A 61 23.99 1.35 -4.50
N GLU A 62 24.86 1.18 -5.48
CA GLU A 62 25.13 -0.11 -6.17
C GLU A 62 25.59 -1.25 -5.23
N SER A 63 26.02 -0.92 -4.03
CA SER A 63 26.52 -1.89 -3.05
C SER A 63 26.55 -1.25 -1.66
N PRO A 64 26.75 -2.00 -0.57
CA PRO A 64 26.67 -1.48 0.79
C PRO A 64 27.38 -0.13 0.99
N VAL A 65 26.69 0.75 1.71
CA VAL A 65 27.16 2.12 1.97
C VAL A 65 28.50 2.09 2.65
N SER A 66 29.47 2.80 2.08
CA SER A 66 30.85 2.87 2.59
C SER A 66 31.17 4.20 3.27
N ALA A 67 32.27 4.25 4.01
CA ALA A 67 32.77 5.50 4.58
C ALA A 67 33.15 6.55 3.51
N SER A 68 33.51 6.11 2.29
CA SER A 68 33.78 7.02 1.18
C SER A 68 32.51 7.67 0.66
N ASP A 69 31.38 6.94 0.62
CA ASP A 69 30.09 7.48 0.21
C ASP A 69 29.62 8.56 1.20
N ARG A 70 29.70 8.30 2.49
CA ARG A 70 29.39 9.29 3.54
C ARG A 70 30.32 10.52 3.47
N THR A 71 31.62 10.30 3.14
CA THR A 71 32.57 11.42 2.95
C THR A 71 32.21 12.24 1.71
N MET A 72 31.78 11.61 0.65
CA MET A 72 31.31 12.26 -0.57
C MET A 72 30.07 13.13 -0.28
N LEU A 73 29.05 12.57 0.37
CA LEU A 73 27.85 13.30 0.78
C LEU A 73 28.20 14.54 1.63
N ALA A 74 29.05 14.36 2.64
CA ALA A 74 29.48 15.48 3.50
C ALA A 74 30.22 16.59 2.72
N ARG A 75 31.03 16.23 1.69
CA ARG A 75 31.70 17.21 0.81
C ARG A 75 30.73 18.00 -0.06
N LEU A 76 29.59 17.40 -0.42
CA LEU A 76 28.53 18.04 -1.16
C LEU A 76 27.60 18.88 -0.27
N GLY A 77 27.83 18.87 1.05
CA GLY A 77 26.99 19.55 2.03
C GLY A 77 25.68 18.83 2.33
N ALA A 78 25.57 17.54 1.97
CA ALA A 78 24.41 16.72 2.31
C ALA A 78 24.54 16.20 3.74
N THR A 79 23.42 16.18 4.47
CA THR A 79 23.29 15.62 5.82
C THR A 79 22.61 14.25 5.74
N VAL A 80 23.15 13.26 6.43
CA VAL A 80 22.54 11.92 6.50
C VAL A 80 21.60 11.88 7.70
N GLU A 81 20.33 11.59 7.44
CA GLU A 81 19.26 11.55 8.44
C GLU A 81 18.81 10.11 8.79
N GLY A 82 19.07 9.16 7.89
CA GLY A 82 18.69 7.75 8.10
C GLY A 82 19.45 6.80 7.20
N GLU A 83 19.34 5.51 7.48
CA GLU A 83 19.95 4.42 6.71
C GLU A 83 18.96 3.29 6.50
N ALA A 84 18.90 2.76 5.27
CA ALA A 84 18.17 1.57 4.88
C ALA A 84 19.19 0.53 4.34
N PRO A 85 19.74 -0.31 5.23
CA PRO A 85 20.86 -1.19 4.90
C PRO A 85 20.54 -2.24 3.83
N LEU A 86 19.32 -2.76 3.82
CA LEU A 86 18.87 -3.78 2.86
C LEU A 86 18.86 -3.25 1.43
N LEU A 87 18.52 -1.97 1.26
CA LEU A 87 18.54 -1.26 -0.01
C LEU A 87 19.90 -0.62 -0.33
N HIS A 88 20.89 -0.72 0.57
CA HIS A 88 22.12 0.06 0.49
C HIS A 88 21.85 1.55 0.38
N ALA A 89 20.82 2.07 1.06
CA ALA A 89 20.35 3.42 0.89
C ALA A 89 20.56 4.30 2.13
N LEU A 90 20.63 5.60 1.88
CA LEU A 90 20.64 6.64 2.90
C LEU A 90 19.54 7.65 2.63
N LEU A 91 18.84 8.07 3.68
CA LEU A 91 18.04 9.28 3.65
C LEU A 91 18.98 10.46 3.86
N VAL A 92 18.98 11.42 2.94
CA VAL A 92 19.83 12.60 3.00
C VAL A 92 19.02 13.87 2.80
N GLU A 93 19.40 14.93 3.50
CA GLU A 93 18.98 16.29 3.23
C GLU A 93 20.05 16.98 2.38
N ALA A 94 19.70 17.43 1.16
CA ALA A 94 20.67 17.99 0.24
C ALA A 94 20.08 19.09 -0.64
N THR A 95 20.92 20.05 -1.06
CA THR A 95 20.49 21.10 -1.99
C THR A 95 20.31 20.54 -3.41
N PRO A 96 19.49 21.21 -4.28
CA PRO A 96 19.31 20.80 -5.67
C PRO A 96 20.64 20.66 -6.44
N HIS A 97 21.63 21.49 -6.09
CA HIS A 97 22.96 21.42 -6.71
C HIS A 97 23.71 20.15 -6.29
N ALA A 98 23.66 19.79 -5.01
CA ALA A 98 24.29 18.57 -4.49
C ALA A 98 23.64 17.31 -5.08
N ILE A 99 22.31 17.28 -5.18
CA ILE A 99 21.55 16.15 -5.75
C ILE A 99 21.92 15.94 -7.23
N ARG A 100 21.99 17.02 -8.03
CA ARG A 100 22.45 16.91 -9.42
C ARG A 100 23.91 16.45 -9.55
N GLN A 101 24.76 16.72 -8.56
CA GLN A 101 26.10 16.17 -8.56
C GLN A 101 26.13 14.69 -8.19
N LEU A 102 25.23 14.27 -7.28
CA LEU A 102 25.10 12.86 -6.87
C LEU A 102 24.74 11.96 -8.03
N SER A 103 23.87 12.40 -8.97
CA SER A 103 23.49 11.60 -10.15
C SER A 103 24.68 11.23 -11.05
N GLY A 104 25.74 12.03 -11.02
CA GLY A 104 26.97 11.79 -11.78
C GLY A 104 27.96 10.81 -11.13
N PHE A 105 27.68 10.26 -9.94
CA PHE A 105 28.57 9.30 -9.31
C PHE A 105 28.18 7.86 -9.68
N ASP A 106 29.13 7.09 -10.17
CA ASP A 106 28.94 5.69 -10.59
C ASP A 106 28.39 4.78 -9.48
N ARG A 107 28.60 5.16 -8.24
CA ARG A 107 28.15 4.40 -7.07
C ARG A 107 26.70 4.65 -6.70
N VAL A 108 26.11 5.74 -7.18
CA VAL A 108 24.68 6.03 -6.97
C VAL A 108 23.89 5.21 -7.98
N HIS A 109 23.05 4.34 -7.47
CA HIS A 109 22.16 3.51 -8.28
C HIS A 109 20.90 4.28 -8.65
N TYR A 110 20.16 4.75 -7.64
CA TYR A 110 18.89 5.44 -7.81
C TYR A 110 18.68 6.49 -6.71
N MET A 111 17.86 7.50 -7.00
CA MET A 111 17.47 8.54 -6.06
C MET A 111 15.98 8.82 -6.18
N GLU A 112 15.27 8.89 -5.06
CA GLU A 112 13.86 9.26 -5.01
C GLU A 112 13.60 10.30 -3.93
N LEU A 113 12.62 11.18 -4.18
CA LEU A 113 12.19 12.19 -3.20
C LEU A 113 11.47 11.51 -2.05
N ASP A 114 11.91 11.73 -0.80
CA ASP A 114 11.19 11.25 0.38
C ASP A 114 9.94 12.10 0.61
N ARG A 115 8.80 11.61 0.10
CA ARG A 115 7.49 12.27 0.17
C ARG A 115 6.67 11.71 1.32
N LEU A 116 5.68 12.49 1.76
CA LEU A 116 4.67 12.01 2.69
C LEU A 116 3.79 10.96 2.01
N LEU A 117 3.47 9.93 2.75
CA LEU A 117 2.51 8.90 2.37
C LEU A 117 1.09 9.35 2.70
N GLU A 118 0.13 8.91 1.91
CA GLU A 118 -1.30 9.14 2.16
C GLU A 118 -1.94 7.86 2.72
N TYR A 119 -2.77 8.04 3.74
CA TYR A 119 -3.63 6.99 4.26
C TYR A 119 -5.01 7.09 3.59
N PHE A 120 -5.41 6.03 2.90
CA PHE A 120 -6.56 6.05 2.00
C PHE A 120 -7.89 5.80 2.71
N TYR A 121 -8.30 6.73 3.58
CA TYR A 121 -9.59 6.65 4.27
C TYR A 121 -10.42 7.94 4.12
N LEU A 122 -11.74 7.78 4.26
CA LEU A 122 -12.72 8.85 4.28
C LEU A 122 -13.47 8.82 5.61
N PRO A 123 -13.49 9.91 6.37
CA PRO A 123 -14.31 9.98 7.57
C PRO A 123 -15.79 9.86 7.22
N THR A 124 -16.53 9.05 7.95
CA THR A 124 -17.99 9.00 7.78
C THR A 124 -18.58 10.37 8.13
N ALA A 125 -19.39 10.94 7.23
CA ALA A 125 -19.99 12.25 7.47
C ALA A 125 -20.81 12.26 8.78
N PRO A 126 -20.77 13.31 9.58
CA PRO A 126 -21.62 13.45 10.77
C PRO A 126 -23.08 13.25 10.39
N GLY A 127 -23.75 12.26 10.96
CA GLY A 127 -25.14 11.90 10.65
C GLY A 127 -25.32 10.93 9.48
N GLY A 128 -24.25 10.46 8.85
CA GLY A 128 -24.25 9.46 7.80
C GLY A 128 -24.08 8.02 8.29
N ALA A 129 -24.29 7.76 9.58
CA ALA A 129 -24.37 6.38 10.06
C ALA A 129 -25.45 5.63 9.28
N PRO A 130 -25.19 4.41 8.80
CA PRO A 130 -26.19 3.61 8.11
C PRO A 130 -27.46 3.57 8.97
N THR A 131 -28.62 3.86 8.36
CA THR A 131 -29.92 3.88 9.06
C THR A 131 -30.46 2.47 9.34
N GLY A 132 -29.59 1.45 9.29
CA GLY A 132 -29.87 0.06 9.64
C GLY A 132 -29.39 -0.29 11.05
N ASP A 133 -29.64 -1.51 11.46
CA ASP A 133 -29.16 -2.05 12.74
C ASP A 133 -27.63 -2.04 12.75
N VAL A 134 -27.06 -0.95 13.34
CA VAL A 134 -25.60 -0.72 13.45
C VAL A 134 -24.85 -1.84 14.20
N GLY A 135 -25.55 -2.85 14.71
CA GLY A 135 -24.98 -4.03 15.36
C GLY A 135 -24.44 -5.10 14.40
N ALA A 136 -24.81 -5.02 13.10
CA ALA A 136 -24.59 -6.11 12.15
C ALA A 136 -23.39 -5.92 11.19
N LEU A 137 -22.91 -4.67 10.97
CA LEU A 137 -22.14 -4.33 9.76
C LEU A 137 -20.75 -4.97 9.66
N MET A 138 -20.03 -5.22 10.75
CA MET A 138 -18.76 -5.95 10.65
C MET A 138 -19.01 -7.44 10.42
N HIS A 139 -20.00 -8.00 11.05
CA HIS A 139 -20.43 -9.37 10.77
C HIS A 139 -20.87 -9.57 9.31
N GLU A 140 -21.43 -8.54 8.66
CA GLU A 140 -21.82 -8.59 7.25
C GLU A 140 -20.60 -8.62 6.33
N THR A 141 -19.57 -7.81 6.58
CA THR A 141 -18.40 -7.74 5.68
C THR A 141 -17.51 -8.98 5.73
N VAL A 142 -17.39 -9.64 6.88
CA VAL A 142 -16.69 -10.92 6.98
C VAL A 142 -17.45 -12.06 6.29
N HIS A 143 -18.79 -11.95 6.19
CA HIS A 143 -19.61 -12.85 5.37
C HIS A 143 -19.44 -12.59 3.87
N VAL A 144 -19.32 -11.33 3.46
CA VAL A 144 -19.11 -10.96 2.05
C VAL A 144 -17.81 -11.54 1.48
N VAL A 145 -16.82 -11.70 2.33
CA VAL A 145 -15.53 -12.31 1.96
C VAL A 145 -15.43 -13.79 2.37
N ASP A 146 -16.56 -14.43 2.69
CA ASP A 146 -16.68 -15.84 3.07
C ASP A 146 -15.80 -16.28 4.27
N ALA A 147 -15.27 -15.33 5.05
CA ALA A 147 -14.44 -15.64 6.21
C ALA A 147 -15.21 -16.48 7.25
N THR A 148 -16.49 -16.23 7.41
CA THR A 148 -17.36 -17.02 8.32
C THR A 148 -17.49 -18.47 7.90
N ASP A 149 -17.38 -18.75 6.60
CA ASP A 149 -17.41 -20.11 6.08
C ASP A 149 -16.13 -20.87 6.41
N ALA A 150 -14.99 -20.16 6.43
CA ALA A 150 -13.72 -20.70 6.90
C ALA A 150 -13.73 -20.97 8.42
N TRP A 151 -14.37 -20.09 9.20
CA TRP A 151 -14.41 -20.24 10.68
C TRP A 151 -15.30 -21.39 11.15
N HIS A 152 -16.33 -21.75 10.36
CA HIS A 152 -17.29 -22.74 10.72
C HIS A 152 -17.22 -23.95 9.80
N ARG A 153 -17.28 -25.13 10.38
CA ARG A 153 -17.32 -26.35 9.59
C ARG A 153 -18.57 -26.36 8.70
N VAL A 154 -18.33 -26.40 7.40
CA VAL A 154 -19.40 -26.51 6.42
C VAL A 154 -19.86 -27.96 6.32
N ILE A 155 -21.15 -28.22 6.59
CA ILE A 155 -21.77 -29.52 6.39
C ILE A 155 -22.62 -29.44 5.11
N VAL A 156 -22.19 -30.15 4.05
CA VAL A 156 -23.01 -30.30 2.85
C VAL A 156 -24.11 -31.33 3.14
N GLN A 157 -25.36 -30.85 3.15
CA GLN A 157 -26.52 -31.72 3.37
C GLN A 157 -26.75 -32.63 2.15
N PRO A 158 -27.46 -33.77 2.31
CA PRO A 158 -27.75 -34.68 1.19
C PRO A 158 -28.53 -34.05 0.01
N ASP A 159 -29.23 -32.94 0.24
CA ASP A 159 -29.96 -32.16 -0.76
C ASP A 159 -29.07 -31.10 -1.46
N GLY A 160 -27.78 -31.02 -1.10
CA GLY A 160 -26.84 -30.04 -1.62
C GLY A 160 -26.89 -28.68 -0.92
N SER A 161 -27.74 -28.51 0.10
CA SER A 161 -27.76 -27.30 0.90
C SER A 161 -26.57 -27.28 1.88
N ILE A 162 -26.12 -26.07 2.21
CA ILE A 162 -25.01 -25.84 3.15
C ILE A 162 -25.61 -25.56 4.53
N ALA A 163 -25.13 -26.24 5.55
CA ALA A 163 -25.38 -25.95 6.95
C ALA A 163 -24.07 -25.75 7.67
N TYR A 164 -24.06 -24.82 8.61
CA TYR A 164 -22.89 -24.57 9.46
C TYR A 164 -23.03 -25.34 10.77
N ASP A 165 -21.96 -25.98 11.20
CA ASP A 165 -21.92 -26.59 12.52
C ASP A 165 -21.63 -25.52 13.58
N LEU A 166 -22.64 -24.80 13.97
CA LEU A 166 -22.56 -23.75 15.00
C LEU A 166 -22.45 -24.28 16.43
N ASP A 167 -22.68 -25.59 16.62
CA ASP A 167 -22.80 -26.18 17.95
C ASP A 167 -21.46 -26.59 18.58
N LEU A 168 -20.38 -26.68 17.80
CA LEU A 168 -19.13 -27.22 18.29
C LEU A 168 -18.15 -26.18 18.87
N GLY A 169 -18.41 -24.89 18.71
CA GLY A 169 -17.56 -23.81 19.26
C GLY A 169 -16.10 -23.81 18.77
N PHE A 170 -15.77 -24.65 17.81
CA PHE A 170 -14.46 -24.73 17.18
C PHE A 170 -14.44 -23.96 15.88
N THR A 171 -13.52 -23.02 15.78
CA THR A 171 -13.10 -22.45 14.51
C THR A 171 -12.18 -23.45 13.84
N GLU A 172 -12.46 -23.81 12.58
CA GLU A 172 -11.62 -24.76 11.85
C GLU A 172 -10.43 -24.04 11.23
N TRP A 173 -10.68 -22.84 10.68
CA TRP A 173 -9.67 -22.01 10.05
C TRP A 173 -9.97 -20.54 10.38
N ASP A 174 -9.18 -19.90 11.21
CA ASP A 174 -9.39 -18.52 11.64
C ASP A 174 -8.12 -17.65 11.59
N GLY A 175 -7.06 -18.19 10.96
CA GLY A 175 -5.78 -17.55 10.79
C GLY A 175 -4.77 -17.91 11.89
N ASP A 176 -5.09 -18.85 12.77
CA ASP A 176 -4.16 -19.28 13.84
C ASP A 176 -2.80 -19.74 13.26
N GLY A 177 -1.72 -19.37 13.92
CA GLY A 177 -0.37 -19.67 13.49
C GLY A 177 0.16 -18.79 12.34
N THR A 178 -0.60 -17.78 11.90
CA THR A 178 -0.16 -16.78 10.90
C THR A 178 -0.07 -15.40 11.53
N ALA A 179 1.10 -14.76 11.46
CA ALA A 179 1.24 -13.36 11.82
C ALA A 179 1.11 -12.45 10.60
N ILE A 180 0.28 -11.43 10.74
CA ILE A 180 0.02 -10.40 9.72
C ILE A 180 0.59 -9.09 10.24
N VAL A 181 1.45 -8.47 9.44
CA VAL A 181 1.98 -7.14 9.73
C VAL A 181 0.99 -6.08 9.28
N ASP A 182 0.58 -5.24 10.21
CA ASP A 182 -0.13 -3.99 9.96
C ASP A 182 0.90 -2.86 10.00
N LEU A 183 1.39 -2.47 8.83
CA LEU A 183 2.29 -1.33 8.67
C LEU A 183 1.47 -0.09 8.33
N ASP A 184 1.21 0.73 9.34
CA ASP A 184 0.24 1.83 9.26
C ASP A 184 0.60 2.98 10.21
N THR A 185 -0.36 3.75 10.69
CA THR A 185 -0.15 4.80 11.71
C THR A 185 0.25 4.24 13.07
N GLY A 186 0.05 2.95 13.28
CA GLY A 186 0.21 2.20 14.51
C GLY A 186 -1.10 1.61 15.02
N VAL A 187 -1.07 0.92 16.15
CA VAL A 187 -2.24 0.28 16.76
C VAL A 187 -2.33 0.62 18.25
N ASP A 188 -3.52 0.96 18.73
CA ASP A 188 -3.83 0.94 20.16
C ASP A 188 -4.02 -0.52 20.63
N ALA A 189 -2.90 -1.24 20.76
CA ALA A 189 -2.90 -2.63 21.15
C ALA A 189 -3.44 -2.87 22.58
N GLY A 190 -3.77 -1.82 23.30
CA GLY A 190 -4.50 -1.89 24.55
C GLY A 190 -6.01 -1.97 24.42
N HIS A 191 -6.56 -1.95 23.19
CA HIS A 191 -7.96 -2.26 22.93
C HIS A 191 -8.24 -3.74 23.28
N PRO A 192 -9.43 -4.11 23.83
CA PRO A 192 -9.72 -5.49 24.22
C PRO A 192 -9.54 -6.53 23.12
N ASP A 193 -9.76 -6.14 21.86
CA ASP A 193 -9.65 -7.04 20.70
C ASP A 193 -8.21 -7.39 20.30
N TYR A 194 -7.22 -6.80 20.96
CA TYR A 194 -5.80 -7.02 20.62
C TYR A 194 -4.98 -7.73 21.68
N ASP A 195 -5.50 -7.87 22.91
CA ASP A 195 -4.92 -8.63 24.03
C ASP A 195 -3.43 -8.37 24.30
N TYR A 196 -2.94 -7.14 24.07
CA TYR A 196 -1.56 -6.79 24.32
C TYR A 196 -1.38 -6.29 25.76
N LEU A 197 -1.00 -7.17 26.64
CA LEU A 197 -0.87 -6.93 28.06
C LEU A 197 0.59 -6.63 28.47
N GLU A 198 0.77 -5.98 29.64
CA GLU A 198 2.09 -5.82 30.25
C GLU A 198 2.70 -7.17 30.69
N PRO A 199 3.98 -7.45 30.45
CA PRO A 199 5.03 -6.60 29.92
C PRO A 199 5.21 -6.69 28.40
N TRP A 200 4.29 -6.19 27.61
CA TRP A 200 4.35 -6.12 26.14
C TRP A 200 4.36 -7.50 25.45
N THR A 201 3.65 -8.45 26.00
CA THR A 201 3.44 -9.75 25.39
C THR A 201 1.95 -10.07 25.37
N GLY A 202 1.46 -10.52 24.23
CA GLY A 202 0.08 -10.95 24.05
C GLY A 202 0.02 -12.16 23.14
N GLU A 203 -1.05 -12.91 23.23
CA GLU A 203 -1.27 -14.04 22.31
C GLU A 203 -1.75 -13.52 20.95
N LYS A 204 -2.46 -12.39 20.94
CA LYS A 204 -3.04 -11.77 19.73
C LYS A 204 -2.11 -10.79 19.04
N THR A 205 -1.60 -9.80 19.75
CA THR A 205 -0.59 -8.86 19.23
C THR A 205 0.78 -9.31 19.73
N LEU A 206 1.62 -9.79 18.82
CA LEU A 206 2.94 -10.31 19.17
C LEU A 206 3.96 -9.20 19.36
N TYR A 207 3.82 -8.11 18.59
CA TYR A 207 4.73 -6.97 18.63
C TYR A 207 3.97 -5.70 18.30
N SER A 208 4.23 -4.62 19.03
CA SER A 208 3.70 -3.28 18.75
C SER A 208 4.79 -2.24 18.99
N ALA A 209 5.14 -1.50 17.95
CA ALA A 209 6.19 -0.49 18.02
C ALA A 209 5.86 0.72 17.15
N LYS A 210 6.43 1.86 17.53
CA LYS A 210 6.39 3.11 16.76
C LYS A 210 7.79 3.43 16.25
N TRP A 211 7.88 3.75 14.98
CA TRP A 211 9.11 4.25 14.40
C TRP A 211 9.32 5.72 14.74
N THR A 212 10.56 6.07 15.10
CA THR A 212 10.97 7.46 15.37
C THR A 212 12.35 7.71 14.75
N PRO A 213 12.54 8.83 14.06
CA PRO A 213 13.85 9.20 13.54
C PRO A 213 14.91 9.21 14.65
N GLY A 214 16.01 8.51 14.43
CA GLY A 214 17.14 8.41 15.36
C GLY A 214 17.06 7.31 16.41
N ASP A 215 15.85 6.95 16.88
CA ASP A 215 15.67 5.85 17.85
C ASP A 215 15.23 4.52 17.18
N GLY A 216 14.74 4.57 15.93
CA GLY A 216 14.22 3.41 15.22
C GLY A 216 12.86 2.94 15.75
N TRP A 217 12.65 1.63 15.78
CA TRP A 217 11.42 1.01 16.29
C TRP A 217 11.44 0.95 17.81
N VAL A 218 10.52 1.67 18.44
CA VAL A 218 10.36 1.72 19.90
C VAL A 218 9.07 1.01 20.28
N GLU A 219 9.22 -0.10 21.02
CA GLU A 219 8.08 -0.87 21.50
C GLU A 219 7.18 -0.04 22.41
N THR A 220 5.87 -0.14 22.18
CA THR A 220 4.85 0.54 22.98
C THR A 220 3.51 -0.18 22.87
N ARG A 221 2.73 -0.13 23.94
CA ARG A 221 1.37 -0.69 23.96
C ARG A 221 0.41 0.06 23.02
N ASN A 222 0.62 1.36 22.83
CA ASN A 222 -0.15 2.17 21.92
C ASN A 222 0.83 2.88 20.97
N SER A 223 1.01 2.33 19.80
CA SER A 223 1.81 2.94 18.73
C SER A 223 1.01 3.91 17.87
N ASP A 224 -0.34 3.88 17.94
CA ASP A 224 -1.26 4.77 17.23
C ASP A 224 -1.67 5.96 18.10
N THR A 225 -0.85 6.99 18.10
CA THR A 225 -1.00 8.10 19.06
C THR A 225 -1.67 9.34 18.49
N SER A 226 -1.97 9.39 17.21
CA SER A 226 -2.44 10.59 16.55
C SER A 226 -3.60 10.39 15.58
N SER A 227 -3.48 9.53 14.59
CA SER A 227 -4.53 9.30 13.59
C SER A 227 -5.63 8.37 14.10
N GLY A 228 -5.27 7.17 14.42
CA GLY A 228 -6.21 6.10 14.73
C GLY A 228 -6.52 5.19 13.55
N HIS A 229 -5.91 5.44 12.40
CA HIS A 229 -6.18 4.70 11.18
C HIS A 229 -5.73 3.24 11.30
N GLY A 230 -4.49 2.97 11.68
CA GLY A 230 -3.96 1.62 11.83
C GLY A 230 -4.67 0.81 12.91
N THR A 231 -5.16 1.43 13.99
CA THR A 231 -6.01 0.72 14.95
C THR A 231 -7.27 0.17 14.29
N HIS A 232 -7.90 0.91 13.39
CA HIS A 232 -9.06 0.43 12.66
C HIS A 232 -8.70 -0.67 11.65
N VAL A 233 -7.60 -0.50 10.92
CA VAL A 233 -7.07 -1.45 9.95
C VAL A 233 -6.75 -2.79 10.62
N GLY A 234 -5.97 -2.80 11.68
CA GLY A 234 -5.62 -4.00 12.44
C GLY A 234 -6.83 -4.76 12.97
N GLY A 235 -7.89 -4.04 13.38
CA GLY A 235 -9.15 -4.64 13.80
C GLY A 235 -9.88 -5.37 12.69
N THR A 236 -9.84 -4.84 11.48
CA THR A 236 -10.40 -5.48 10.29
C THR A 236 -9.59 -6.72 9.90
N ILE A 237 -8.25 -6.65 9.99
CA ILE A 237 -7.38 -7.81 9.73
C ILE A 237 -7.72 -8.94 10.70
N ALA A 238 -7.57 -8.69 12.00
CA ALA A 238 -7.41 -9.77 12.97
C ALA A 238 -8.00 -9.47 14.36
N GLY A 239 -8.79 -8.42 14.58
CA GLY A 239 -9.45 -8.19 15.86
C GLY A 239 -10.23 -9.43 16.31
N ASN A 240 -10.07 -9.89 17.59
CA ASN A 240 -10.77 -11.09 18.07
C ASN A 240 -12.24 -10.84 18.41
N GLY A 241 -12.69 -9.57 18.45
CA GLY A 241 -14.06 -9.20 18.73
C GLY A 241 -14.48 -9.24 20.18
N ASP A 242 -13.56 -9.35 21.13
CA ASP A 242 -13.85 -9.52 22.56
C ASP A 242 -14.74 -8.40 23.12
N ALA A 243 -14.52 -7.15 22.72
CA ALA A 243 -15.36 -6.04 23.15
C ALA A 243 -16.81 -6.13 22.65
N SER A 244 -17.11 -7.00 21.69
CA SER A 244 -18.45 -7.20 21.09
C SER A 244 -19.00 -8.61 21.28
N ALA A 245 -18.34 -9.46 22.09
CA ALA A 245 -18.67 -10.88 22.20
C ALA A 245 -18.62 -11.60 20.83
N GLY A 246 -17.57 -11.34 20.05
CA GLY A 246 -17.28 -11.95 18.76
C GLY A 246 -18.02 -11.35 17.56
N ARG A 247 -18.98 -10.43 17.75
CA ARG A 247 -19.83 -9.90 16.67
C ARG A 247 -19.09 -8.99 15.71
N ARG A 248 -17.97 -8.42 16.11
CA ARG A 248 -17.15 -7.50 15.31
C ARG A 248 -15.69 -7.97 15.25
N ALA A 249 -15.53 -9.30 15.17
CA ALA A 249 -14.24 -9.89 14.92
C ALA A 249 -13.76 -9.56 13.51
N GLY A 250 -12.46 -9.39 13.35
CA GLY A 250 -11.80 -9.24 12.06
C GLY A 250 -11.83 -10.53 11.24
N VAL A 251 -11.32 -10.47 10.01
CA VAL A 251 -11.36 -11.57 9.05
C VAL A 251 -10.56 -12.79 9.57
N ALA A 252 -9.31 -12.59 9.96
CA ALA A 252 -8.44 -13.62 10.56
C ALA A 252 -8.47 -13.50 12.09
N LYS A 253 -9.63 -13.73 12.69
CA LYS A 253 -9.84 -13.49 14.13
C LYS A 253 -8.92 -14.30 15.07
N GLY A 254 -8.42 -15.45 14.64
CA GLY A 254 -7.40 -16.27 15.33
C GLY A 254 -5.97 -15.88 14.94
N GLY A 255 -5.78 -15.20 13.83
CA GLY A 255 -4.48 -14.74 13.35
C GLY A 255 -3.81 -13.75 14.32
N GLN A 256 -2.52 -13.64 14.24
CA GLN A 256 -1.70 -12.80 15.12
C GLN A 256 -1.33 -11.50 14.41
N LEU A 257 -1.17 -10.41 15.17
CA LEU A 257 -0.87 -9.10 14.65
C LEU A 257 0.54 -8.64 15.05
N ILE A 258 1.24 -8.07 14.08
CA ILE A 258 2.45 -7.26 14.27
C ILE A 258 2.07 -5.83 13.92
N ALA A 259 2.09 -4.91 14.87
CA ALA A 259 1.68 -3.53 14.72
C ALA A 259 2.91 -2.62 14.55
N LEU A 260 3.16 -2.16 13.34
CA LEU A 260 4.26 -1.24 13.00
C LEU A 260 3.71 0.15 12.71
N GLY A 261 3.88 1.07 13.66
CA GLY A 261 3.42 2.44 13.54
C GLY A 261 4.45 3.34 12.87
N ALA A 262 4.26 3.65 11.60
CA ALA A 262 5.08 4.64 10.87
C ALA A 262 4.69 6.10 11.21
N GLY A 263 3.52 6.30 11.83
CA GLY A 263 2.99 7.61 12.25
C GLY A 263 2.13 8.30 11.18
N ASP A 264 1.45 9.39 11.53
CA ASP A 264 0.51 10.09 10.63
C ASP A 264 1.16 10.88 9.50
N GLY A 265 2.37 11.32 9.69
CA GLY A 265 3.17 12.02 8.71
C GLY A 265 4.27 11.10 8.18
N ALA A 266 3.96 9.80 8.03
CA ALA A 266 4.92 8.86 7.50
C ALA A 266 5.38 9.31 6.12
N SER A 267 6.70 9.28 5.92
CA SER A 267 7.30 9.46 4.61
C SER A 267 7.56 8.11 3.94
N ILE A 268 7.96 8.12 2.68
CA ILE A 268 8.41 6.90 1.97
C ILE A 268 9.48 6.18 2.80
N PHE A 269 10.43 6.94 3.38
CA PHE A 269 11.49 6.35 4.20
C PHE A 269 10.95 5.64 5.45
N ALA A 270 9.91 6.17 6.09
CA ALA A 270 9.25 5.48 7.21
C ALA A 270 8.59 4.17 6.78
N GLY A 271 7.96 4.14 5.61
CA GLY A 271 7.43 2.93 4.98
C GLY A 271 8.55 1.91 4.67
N VAL A 272 9.67 2.38 4.12
CA VAL A 272 10.88 1.58 3.88
C VAL A 272 11.36 0.92 5.18
N GLN A 273 11.44 1.67 6.29
CA GLN A 273 11.85 1.12 7.58
C GLN A 273 10.91 0.00 8.08
N GLY A 274 9.60 0.13 7.81
CA GLY A 274 8.61 -0.91 8.17
C GLY A 274 8.76 -2.18 7.33
N LEU A 275 8.97 -2.03 6.02
CA LEU A 275 9.19 -3.17 5.12
C LEU A 275 10.56 -3.84 5.37
N GLU A 276 11.63 -3.05 5.68
CA GLU A 276 12.92 -3.62 6.10
C GLU A 276 12.78 -4.41 7.40
N TRP A 277 12.06 -3.87 8.41
CA TRP A 277 11.77 -4.59 9.64
C TRP A 277 11.04 -5.91 9.35
N THR A 278 10.00 -5.85 8.51
CA THR A 278 9.24 -7.04 8.08
C THR A 278 10.14 -8.07 7.40
N TYR A 279 11.02 -7.62 6.50
CA TYR A 279 11.98 -8.50 5.82
C TYR A 279 12.94 -9.17 6.80
N GLU A 280 13.52 -8.41 7.71
CA GLU A 280 14.45 -8.93 8.72
C GLU A 280 13.81 -10.04 9.59
N HIS A 281 12.54 -9.86 9.97
CA HIS A 281 11.82 -10.75 10.88
C HIS A 281 11.02 -11.86 10.18
N SER A 282 10.84 -11.78 8.85
CA SER A 282 10.21 -12.84 8.04
C SER A 282 11.20 -13.81 7.39
N ARG A 283 12.50 -13.60 7.59
CA ARG A 283 13.58 -14.36 6.95
C ARG A 283 13.42 -15.87 7.20
N PRO A 284 13.46 -16.71 6.14
CA PRO A 284 13.37 -18.16 6.28
C PRO A 284 14.36 -18.72 7.30
N GLY A 285 13.84 -19.52 8.26
CA GLY A 285 14.63 -20.12 9.33
C GLY A 285 14.89 -19.22 10.56
N VAL A 286 14.46 -17.95 10.52
CA VAL A 286 14.55 -17.00 11.65
C VAL A 286 13.20 -16.37 11.98
N ASN A 287 12.18 -16.59 11.15
CA ASN A 287 10.83 -16.05 11.29
C ASN A 287 10.14 -16.55 12.58
N GLU A 288 10.49 -15.94 13.69
CA GLU A 288 9.99 -16.30 15.02
C GLU A 288 8.52 -15.94 15.25
N TYR A 289 8.03 -14.94 14.48
CA TYR A 289 6.66 -14.47 14.54
C TYR A 289 5.73 -15.18 13.57
N HIS A 290 6.24 -16.01 12.66
CA HIS A 290 5.47 -16.62 11.57
C HIS A 290 4.82 -15.56 10.64
N ILE A 291 5.54 -14.49 10.35
CA ILE A 291 5.11 -13.44 9.42
C ILE A 291 4.94 -14.02 8.03
N ARG A 292 3.76 -13.87 7.45
CA ARG A 292 3.42 -14.37 6.11
C ARG A 292 2.67 -13.34 5.26
N VAL A 293 2.18 -12.26 5.86
CA VAL A 293 1.40 -11.21 5.21
C VAL A 293 1.85 -9.86 5.73
N VAL A 294 1.91 -8.84 4.86
CA VAL A 294 1.99 -7.43 5.25
C VAL A 294 0.91 -6.64 4.55
N SER A 295 0.11 -5.91 5.33
CA SER A 295 -0.99 -5.07 4.89
C SER A 295 -0.57 -3.60 4.96
N ASN A 296 -0.69 -2.90 3.83
CA ASN A 296 -0.27 -1.52 3.66
C ASN A 296 -1.46 -0.69 3.18
N SER A 297 -2.15 -0.04 4.11
CA SER A 297 -3.33 0.78 3.83
C SER A 297 -2.97 2.25 3.54
N TRP A 298 -1.88 2.46 2.81
CA TRP A 298 -1.30 3.76 2.49
C TRP A 298 -0.61 3.73 1.12
N GLY A 299 -0.20 4.89 0.63
CA GLY A 299 0.58 4.99 -0.59
C GLY A 299 0.72 6.41 -1.12
N SER A 300 0.88 6.53 -2.41
CA SER A 300 0.92 7.79 -3.15
C SER A 300 0.40 7.52 -4.56
N ASP A 301 -0.36 8.46 -5.12
CA ASP A 301 -0.78 8.36 -6.52
C ASP A 301 0.42 8.63 -7.45
N GLY A 302 0.54 7.84 -8.52
CA GLY A 302 1.61 8.00 -9.50
C GLY A 302 1.83 6.79 -10.39
N ASP A 303 2.83 6.90 -11.27
CA ASP A 303 3.27 5.81 -12.13
C ASP A 303 4.15 4.84 -11.36
N TYR A 304 4.08 3.55 -11.73
CA TYR A 304 4.95 2.52 -11.18
C TYR A 304 6.43 2.78 -11.50
N ASP A 305 7.27 2.68 -10.48
CA ASP A 305 8.71 2.81 -10.59
C ASP A 305 9.41 1.54 -10.05
N PRO A 306 9.98 0.71 -10.93
CA PRO A 306 10.65 -0.53 -10.52
C PRO A 306 11.92 -0.31 -9.70
N ASN A 307 12.50 0.90 -9.71
CA ASN A 307 13.69 1.24 -8.95
C ASN A 307 13.36 1.87 -7.59
N GLY A 308 12.09 2.20 -7.35
CA GLY A 308 11.63 2.77 -6.09
C GLY A 308 11.90 1.84 -4.91
N ALA A 309 12.22 2.42 -3.76
CA ALA A 309 12.59 1.67 -2.56
C ALA A 309 11.49 0.71 -2.08
N ILE A 310 10.22 1.18 -2.08
CA ILE A 310 9.06 0.37 -1.68
C ILE A 310 8.85 -0.81 -2.65
N ALA A 311 8.93 -0.57 -3.97
CA ALA A 311 8.78 -1.62 -4.97
C ALA A 311 9.87 -2.69 -4.82
N THR A 312 11.12 -2.27 -4.65
CA THR A 312 12.26 -3.18 -4.44
C THR A 312 12.08 -4.04 -3.18
N LEU A 313 11.58 -3.48 -2.08
CA LEU A 313 11.32 -4.23 -0.84
C LEU A 313 10.11 -5.16 -0.97
N THR A 314 9.09 -4.75 -1.71
CA THR A 314 7.93 -5.58 -2.04
C THR A 314 8.37 -6.84 -2.78
N ASP A 315 9.16 -6.69 -3.84
CA ASP A 315 9.74 -7.82 -4.59
C ASP A 315 10.56 -8.74 -3.68
N LYS A 316 11.42 -8.18 -2.83
CA LYS A 316 12.23 -8.98 -1.90
C LYS A 316 11.40 -9.76 -0.90
N LEU A 317 10.39 -9.13 -0.28
CA LEU A 317 9.49 -9.79 0.66
C LEU A 317 8.74 -10.93 -0.01
N THR A 318 8.18 -10.68 -1.19
CA THR A 318 7.42 -11.68 -1.92
C THR A 318 8.33 -12.81 -2.41
N PHE A 319 9.37 -12.50 -3.18
CA PHE A 319 10.14 -13.53 -3.89
C PHE A 319 11.21 -14.23 -3.05
N GLU A 320 11.77 -13.57 -2.04
CA GLU A 320 12.82 -14.17 -1.21
C GLU A 320 12.24 -14.83 0.06
N HIS A 321 11.11 -14.30 0.61
CA HIS A 321 10.56 -14.76 1.88
C HIS A 321 9.17 -15.39 1.76
N GLY A 322 8.49 -15.25 0.62
CA GLY A 322 7.13 -15.75 0.43
C GLY A 322 6.12 -15.03 1.33
N VAL A 323 6.28 -13.72 1.49
CA VAL A 323 5.34 -12.86 2.22
C VAL A 323 4.38 -12.24 1.22
N ALA A 324 3.08 -12.40 1.42
CA ALA A 324 2.08 -11.70 0.62
C ALA A 324 2.07 -10.22 1.00
N VAL A 325 2.40 -9.34 0.04
CA VAL A 325 2.45 -7.90 0.24
C VAL A 325 1.21 -7.29 -0.39
N ILE A 326 0.38 -6.62 0.44
CA ILE A 326 -0.94 -6.14 0.03
C ILE A 326 -0.98 -4.62 0.17
N PHE A 327 -1.50 -3.92 -0.86
CA PHE A 327 -1.63 -2.47 -0.86
C PHE A 327 -3.05 -2.02 -1.22
N ALA A 328 -3.45 -0.90 -0.64
CA ALA A 328 -4.67 -0.19 -1.02
C ALA A 328 -4.51 0.48 -2.40
N ALA A 329 -5.53 0.36 -3.26
CA ALA A 329 -5.48 0.89 -4.64
C ALA A 329 -5.56 2.42 -4.76
N SER A 330 -5.77 3.16 -3.67
CA SER A 330 -6.05 4.60 -3.58
C SER A 330 -7.55 4.96 -3.64
N ASN A 331 -7.85 6.17 -3.14
CA ASN A 331 -9.22 6.73 -3.09
C ASN A 331 -9.47 7.83 -4.14
N SER A 332 -8.70 7.87 -5.20
CA SER A 332 -8.77 8.92 -6.23
C SER A 332 -9.92 8.69 -7.23
N GLY A 333 -10.67 7.60 -7.10
CA GLY A 333 -11.84 7.29 -7.92
C GLY A 333 -11.46 6.95 -9.36
N GLY A 334 -12.09 7.59 -10.31
CA GLY A 334 -11.89 7.36 -11.74
C GLY A 334 -13.03 6.57 -12.38
N SER A 335 -13.03 6.53 -13.71
CA SER A 335 -14.02 5.82 -14.52
C SER A 335 -13.53 4.50 -15.09
N GLY A 336 -12.22 4.20 -14.92
CA GLY A 336 -11.55 3.13 -15.64
C GLY A 336 -11.38 3.42 -17.13
N ALA A 337 -11.51 4.71 -17.54
CA ALA A 337 -11.26 5.15 -18.91
C ALA A 337 -9.75 5.29 -19.16
N GLU A 338 -9.38 5.65 -20.41
CA GLU A 338 -7.99 5.93 -20.76
C GLU A 338 -7.37 6.99 -19.82
N CYS A 339 -6.15 6.76 -19.39
CA CYS A 339 -5.40 7.73 -18.60
C CYS A 339 -5.05 8.97 -19.44
N SER A 340 -5.59 10.11 -19.09
CA SER A 340 -5.30 11.39 -19.72
C SER A 340 -4.28 12.22 -18.93
N GLY A 341 -3.18 11.59 -18.49
CA GLY A 341 -2.02 12.31 -17.91
C GLY A 341 -1.93 12.36 -16.38
N ASP A 342 -2.99 12.06 -15.65
CA ASP A 342 -2.93 11.92 -14.18
C ASP A 342 -3.33 10.50 -13.79
N LEU A 343 -2.36 9.65 -13.55
CA LEU A 343 -2.60 8.35 -12.97
C LEU A 343 -3.14 8.53 -11.55
N ARG A 344 -4.26 7.86 -11.28
CA ARG A 344 -4.99 7.96 -10.01
C ARG A 344 -5.05 6.61 -9.32
N THR A 345 -3.91 5.97 -9.24
CA THR A 345 -3.73 4.69 -8.54
C THR A 345 -2.52 4.77 -7.64
N ASN A 346 -2.50 3.94 -6.62
CA ASN A 346 -1.36 3.86 -5.72
C ASN A 346 -0.15 3.25 -6.45
N VAL A 347 0.91 4.02 -6.57
CA VAL A 347 2.16 3.62 -7.26
C VAL A 347 2.74 2.32 -6.70
N TYR A 348 2.59 2.06 -5.41
CA TYR A 348 3.12 0.86 -4.76
C TYR A 348 2.22 -0.36 -4.97
N ALA A 349 0.90 -0.14 -5.06
CA ALA A 349 -0.06 -1.18 -5.42
C ALA A 349 0.10 -1.64 -6.88
N ASN A 350 0.70 -0.81 -7.74
CA ASN A 350 1.02 -1.15 -9.13
C ASN A 350 2.31 -1.99 -9.25
N THR A 351 2.97 -2.29 -8.13
CA THR A 351 4.13 -3.21 -8.13
C THR A 351 3.65 -4.63 -8.46
N PRO A 352 4.21 -5.28 -9.48
CA PRO A 352 3.71 -6.57 -9.97
C PRO A 352 3.70 -7.72 -8.96
N SER A 353 4.49 -7.63 -7.91
CA SER A 353 4.55 -8.61 -6.82
C SER A 353 3.65 -8.25 -5.63
N ALA A 354 2.91 -7.15 -5.72
CA ALA A 354 1.96 -6.70 -4.72
C ALA A 354 0.54 -7.12 -5.10
N ILE A 355 -0.32 -7.28 -4.12
CA ILE A 355 -1.75 -7.48 -4.29
C ILE A 355 -2.46 -6.13 -4.11
N SER A 356 -3.03 -5.58 -5.17
CA SER A 356 -3.74 -4.31 -5.19
C SER A 356 -5.22 -4.47 -4.87
N VAL A 357 -5.75 -3.69 -3.92
CA VAL A 357 -7.11 -3.90 -3.41
C VAL A 357 -8.02 -2.70 -3.65
N ALA A 358 -9.09 -2.91 -4.44
CA ALA A 358 -10.18 -1.97 -4.63
C ALA A 358 -11.21 -2.02 -3.49
N ALA A 359 -11.91 -0.90 -3.26
CA ALA A 359 -12.99 -0.83 -2.28
C ALA A 359 -14.36 -1.11 -2.92
N LEU A 360 -15.04 -2.13 -2.43
CA LEU A 360 -16.44 -2.41 -2.73
C LEU A 360 -17.38 -1.77 -1.71
N THR A 361 -18.66 -1.72 -2.04
CA THR A 361 -19.73 -1.47 -1.07
C THR A 361 -19.68 -2.52 0.04
N HIS A 362 -20.24 -2.23 1.22
CA HIS A 362 -20.18 -3.15 2.36
C HIS A 362 -20.81 -4.52 2.08
N ASP A 363 -21.73 -4.60 1.13
CA ASP A 363 -22.37 -5.85 0.67
C ASP A 363 -21.64 -6.52 -0.52
N GLY A 364 -20.47 -5.99 -0.92
CA GLY A 364 -19.69 -6.53 -2.03
C GLY A 364 -20.27 -6.33 -3.43
N SER A 365 -21.44 -5.69 -3.56
CA SER A 365 -22.23 -5.69 -4.81
C SER A 365 -21.70 -4.76 -5.90
N ALA A 366 -20.87 -3.76 -5.54
CA ALA A 366 -20.36 -2.76 -6.48
C ALA A 366 -19.06 -2.10 -6.01
N VAL A 367 -18.22 -1.70 -6.95
CA VAL A 367 -17.05 -0.86 -6.67
C VAL A 367 -17.52 0.52 -6.24
N THR A 368 -16.98 1.04 -5.12
CA THR A 368 -17.31 2.36 -4.61
C THR A 368 -16.86 3.48 -5.56
N SER A 369 -17.53 4.64 -5.47
CA SER A 369 -17.19 5.77 -6.35
C SER A 369 -15.81 6.38 -6.06
N PHE A 370 -15.30 6.21 -4.86
CA PHE A 370 -14.00 6.72 -4.46
C PHE A 370 -12.84 5.76 -4.78
N SER A 371 -13.10 4.45 -4.90
CA SER A 371 -12.03 3.49 -5.19
C SER A 371 -11.36 3.78 -6.51
N SER A 372 -10.04 3.84 -6.52
CA SER A 372 -9.28 3.84 -7.76
C SER A 372 -9.52 2.56 -8.54
N ARG A 373 -9.56 2.68 -9.88
CA ARG A 373 -9.92 1.60 -10.82
C ARG A 373 -8.84 1.31 -11.85
N GLY A 374 -7.75 2.08 -11.80
CA GLY A 374 -6.74 2.03 -12.86
C GLY A 374 -7.23 2.64 -14.17
N CYS A 375 -6.49 2.39 -15.22
CA CYS A 375 -6.69 2.93 -16.55
C CYS A 375 -6.90 1.80 -17.56
N MET A 376 -7.86 1.95 -18.47
CA MET A 376 -8.23 0.90 -19.43
C MET A 376 -7.08 0.44 -20.33
N ASP A 377 -6.17 1.35 -20.64
CA ASP A 377 -5.00 1.14 -21.50
C ASP A 377 -3.72 0.77 -20.75
N GLN A 378 -3.80 0.70 -19.40
CA GLN A 378 -2.66 0.39 -18.52
C GLN A 378 -3.08 -0.66 -17.48
N GLN A 379 -3.11 -1.91 -17.87
CA GLN A 379 -3.63 -3.02 -17.05
C GLN A 379 -2.89 -3.18 -15.72
N HIS A 380 -1.59 -2.89 -15.67
CA HIS A 380 -0.80 -2.92 -14.44
C HIS A 380 -1.28 -1.95 -13.35
N THR A 381 -2.17 -1.03 -13.68
CA THR A 381 -2.78 -0.11 -12.73
C THR A 381 -4.12 -0.60 -12.19
N TRP A 382 -4.62 -1.73 -12.69
CA TRP A 382 -5.88 -2.28 -12.22
C TRP A 382 -5.70 -2.94 -10.87
N PRO A 383 -6.64 -2.73 -9.93
CA PRO A 383 -6.65 -3.54 -8.73
C PRO A 383 -6.89 -5.01 -9.06
N ASP A 384 -6.15 -5.91 -8.40
CA ASP A 384 -6.23 -7.36 -8.61
C ASP A 384 -7.50 -7.93 -8.01
N VAL A 385 -7.92 -7.39 -6.85
CA VAL A 385 -9.08 -7.88 -6.12
C VAL A 385 -9.87 -6.74 -5.50
N GLY A 386 -11.17 -6.97 -5.25
CA GLY A 386 -12.04 -6.05 -4.52
C GLY A 386 -12.54 -6.65 -3.21
N ALA A 387 -12.59 -5.83 -2.15
CA ALA A 387 -13.16 -6.21 -0.87
C ALA A 387 -14.01 -5.07 -0.28
N PRO A 388 -14.90 -5.33 0.70
CA PRO A 388 -15.68 -4.31 1.35
C PRO A 388 -14.82 -3.18 1.92
N GLY A 389 -15.07 -1.94 1.49
CA GLY A 389 -14.31 -0.76 1.92
C GLY A 389 -15.20 0.42 2.28
N ARG A 390 -16.53 0.26 2.24
CA ARG A 390 -17.47 1.32 2.57
C ARG A 390 -18.18 1.04 3.88
N ASP A 391 -18.18 2.03 4.77
CA ASP A 391 -18.86 2.00 6.08
C ASP A 391 -18.45 0.76 6.93
N ILE A 392 -17.15 0.48 6.94
CA ILE A 392 -16.57 -0.67 7.63
C ILE A 392 -16.44 -0.38 9.13
N TRP A 393 -17.05 -1.22 9.94
CA TRP A 393 -16.99 -1.16 11.39
C TRP A 393 -15.85 -1.99 11.92
N ALA A 394 -14.89 -1.36 12.57
CA ALA A 394 -13.79 -2.05 13.23
C ALA A 394 -13.38 -1.31 14.52
N THR A 395 -12.33 -1.76 15.16
CA THR A 395 -11.85 -1.23 16.44
C THR A 395 -11.61 0.27 16.41
N ALA A 396 -12.11 0.97 17.41
CA ALA A 396 -11.95 2.40 17.57
C ALA A 396 -10.72 2.74 18.42
N PRO A 397 -9.79 3.54 17.91
CA PRO A 397 -8.64 4.01 18.66
C PRO A 397 -9.07 4.98 19.78
N ARG A 398 -8.27 5.06 20.84
CA ARG A 398 -8.56 5.95 21.96
C ARG A 398 -7.83 7.29 21.85
N GLY A 399 -8.62 8.38 21.81
CA GLY A 399 -8.07 9.73 21.92
C GLY A 399 -7.34 10.23 20.68
N THR A 400 -7.64 9.69 19.52
CA THR A 400 -7.03 10.01 18.22
C THR A 400 -7.90 10.98 17.40
N ALA A 401 -7.39 11.46 16.27
CA ALA A 401 -8.12 12.37 15.37
C ALA A 401 -9.38 11.70 14.78
N ILE A 402 -9.29 10.45 14.38
CA ILE A 402 -10.43 9.67 13.83
C ILE A 402 -11.48 9.46 14.94
N ASP A 403 -11.08 9.03 16.13
CA ASP A 403 -11.97 8.87 17.29
C ASP A 403 -12.75 10.17 17.57
N ALA A 404 -12.07 11.30 17.58
CA ALA A 404 -12.72 12.59 17.81
C ALA A 404 -13.76 12.93 16.73
N SER A 405 -13.54 12.56 15.48
CA SER A 405 -14.44 12.81 14.35
C SER A 405 -15.65 11.88 14.33
N THR A 406 -15.52 10.66 14.89
CA THR A 406 -16.52 9.58 14.78
C THR A 406 -17.27 9.27 16.08
N ARG A 407 -16.90 9.88 17.22
CA ARG A 407 -17.55 9.69 18.55
C ARG A 407 -19.07 9.85 18.56
N THR A 408 -19.65 10.44 17.54
CA THR A 408 -21.11 10.57 17.41
C THR A 408 -21.80 9.25 17.02
N GLN A 409 -21.06 8.20 16.70
CA GLN A 409 -21.60 6.90 16.31
C GLN A 409 -22.11 6.04 17.48
N GLY A 410 -21.78 6.43 18.71
CA GLY A 410 -22.40 5.90 19.93
C GLY A 410 -21.83 4.58 20.45
N ASP A 411 -20.73 4.08 19.89
CA ASP A 411 -19.99 2.94 20.39
C ASP A 411 -18.63 3.40 20.96
N LEU A 412 -18.17 2.75 22.02
CA LEU A 412 -16.91 3.08 22.69
C LEU A 412 -15.71 2.32 22.16
N TYR A 413 -15.95 1.20 21.52
CA TYR A 413 -14.92 0.24 21.09
C TYR A 413 -14.81 0.12 19.58
N TYR A 414 -15.85 0.53 18.85
CA TYR A 414 -15.91 0.37 17.41
C TYR A 414 -16.43 1.64 16.72
N MET A 415 -15.96 1.84 15.50
CA MET A 415 -16.40 2.94 14.65
C MET A 415 -16.40 2.50 13.19
N ALA A 416 -17.14 3.26 12.34
CA ALA A 416 -17.16 3.03 10.91
C ALA A 416 -16.42 4.12 10.15
N ILE A 417 -15.56 3.72 9.24
CA ILE A 417 -14.94 4.59 8.23
C ILE A 417 -14.94 3.88 6.87
N SER A 418 -14.62 4.62 5.81
CA SER A 418 -14.62 4.11 4.44
C SER A 418 -13.27 4.37 3.79
N GLY A 419 -12.88 3.54 2.82
CA GLY A 419 -11.64 3.70 2.05
C GLY A 419 -11.17 2.40 1.43
N THR A 420 -10.27 2.47 0.48
CA THR A 420 -9.49 1.29 0.04
C THR A 420 -8.64 0.76 1.19
N SER A 421 -8.25 1.64 2.12
CA SER A 421 -7.62 1.26 3.39
C SER A 421 -8.46 0.33 4.27
N MET A 422 -9.78 0.27 4.09
CA MET A 422 -10.65 -0.66 4.82
C MET A 422 -10.90 -1.94 4.04
N ALA A 423 -10.74 -1.90 2.72
CA ALA A 423 -10.79 -3.08 1.87
C ALA A 423 -9.52 -3.94 1.99
N THR A 424 -8.36 -3.30 1.97
CA THR A 424 -7.04 -3.93 2.06
C THR A 424 -6.91 -4.90 3.25
N PRO A 425 -7.29 -4.54 4.49
CA PRO A 425 -7.18 -5.43 5.63
C PRO A 425 -8.14 -6.64 5.55
N HIS A 426 -9.26 -6.57 4.83
CA HIS A 426 -10.06 -7.76 4.56
C HIS A 426 -9.25 -8.78 3.76
N VAL A 427 -8.56 -8.34 2.70
CA VAL A 427 -7.69 -9.20 1.89
C VAL A 427 -6.50 -9.70 2.70
N GLY A 428 -5.91 -8.85 3.56
CA GLY A 428 -4.86 -9.26 4.49
C GLY A 428 -5.30 -10.39 5.43
N GLY A 429 -6.52 -10.28 5.96
CA GLY A 429 -7.11 -11.34 6.77
C GLY A 429 -7.41 -12.61 5.97
N ILE A 430 -7.95 -12.50 4.75
CA ILE A 430 -8.17 -13.66 3.86
C ILE A 430 -6.85 -14.36 3.54
N ALA A 431 -5.79 -13.61 3.24
CA ALA A 431 -4.47 -14.18 3.03
C ALA A 431 -4.00 -14.98 4.26
N GLY A 432 -4.25 -14.45 5.46
CA GLY A 432 -4.01 -15.17 6.72
C GLY A 432 -4.79 -16.48 6.83
N LEU A 433 -6.08 -16.48 6.46
CA LEU A 433 -6.92 -17.69 6.44
C LEU A 433 -6.42 -18.73 5.43
N LEU A 434 -6.05 -18.28 4.23
CA LEU A 434 -5.54 -19.16 3.17
C LEU A 434 -4.23 -19.84 3.60
N ILE A 435 -3.35 -19.09 4.27
CA ILE A 435 -2.08 -19.60 4.79
C ILE A 435 -2.28 -20.55 5.98
N ASP A 436 -3.27 -20.32 6.85
CA ASP A 436 -3.66 -21.24 7.91
C ASP A 436 -4.13 -22.60 7.31
N VAL A 437 -5.02 -22.55 6.29
CA VAL A 437 -5.48 -23.74 5.55
C VAL A 437 -4.33 -24.45 4.83
N ALA A 438 -3.43 -23.69 4.22
CA ALA A 438 -2.34 -24.20 3.39
C ALA A 438 -1.01 -23.49 3.71
N PRO A 439 -0.33 -23.89 4.81
CA PRO A 439 0.90 -23.23 5.27
C PRO A 439 2.08 -23.27 4.28
N SER A 440 1.98 -24.09 3.25
CA SER A 440 2.99 -24.19 2.19
C SER A 440 2.83 -23.17 1.08
N LEU A 441 1.74 -22.39 1.06
CA LEU A 441 1.56 -21.31 0.08
C LEU A 441 2.76 -20.36 0.12
N GLY A 442 3.24 -19.96 -1.04
CA GLY A 442 4.42 -19.12 -1.18
C GLY A 442 4.52 -18.57 -2.60
N VAL A 443 5.70 -18.57 -3.17
CA VAL A 443 5.93 -18.11 -4.54
C VAL A 443 5.77 -19.27 -5.51
N ALA A 444 4.89 -19.12 -6.48
CA ALA A 444 4.79 -20.01 -7.63
C ALA A 444 5.63 -19.47 -8.79
N ASP A 445 6.33 -20.36 -9.48
CA ASP A 445 6.89 -20.05 -10.78
C ASP A 445 5.74 -20.10 -11.79
N TYR A 446 5.34 -18.93 -12.25
CA TYR A 446 4.33 -18.78 -13.28
C TYR A 446 4.99 -18.92 -14.65
N HIS A 447 4.80 -20.05 -15.31
CA HIS A 447 5.26 -20.25 -16.66
C HIS A 447 4.14 -19.94 -17.64
N ARG A 448 4.28 -18.88 -18.41
CA ARG A 448 3.33 -18.44 -19.45
C ARG A 448 3.01 -19.59 -20.44
N GLU A 449 3.97 -20.47 -20.69
CA GLU A 449 3.81 -21.64 -21.58
C GLU A 449 2.81 -22.66 -21.04
N ASP A 450 2.61 -22.74 -19.72
CA ASP A 450 1.67 -23.68 -19.09
C ASP A 450 0.21 -23.24 -19.26
N HIS A 451 -0.05 -21.96 -19.56
CA HIS A 451 -1.39 -21.43 -19.83
C HIS A 451 -1.87 -21.67 -21.27
N ASP A 452 -0.97 -21.74 -22.25
CA ASP A 452 -1.33 -22.01 -23.64
C ASP A 452 -1.75 -23.46 -23.86
N GLU A 453 -1.40 -24.37 -22.93
CA GLU A 453 -1.71 -25.81 -23.05
C GLU A 453 -2.94 -26.26 -22.21
N GLY A 454 -3.76 -25.33 -21.69
CA GLY A 454 -5.06 -25.64 -21.11
C GLY A 454 -5.02 -26.10 -19.66
N SER A 455 -4.14 -25.55 -18.83
CA SER A 455 -4.23 -25.71 -17.38
C SER A 455 -5.54 -25.10 -16.89
N SER A 456 -6.29 -25.85 -16.10
CA SER A 456 -7.67 -25.57 -15.70
C SER A 456 -7.83 -24.43 -14.68
N LEU A 457 -6.78 -23.70 -14.38
CA LEU A 457 -6.80 -22.63 -13.37
C LEU A 457 -7.25 -21.28 -13.92
N VAL A 458 -7.15 -21.06 -15.23
CA VAL A 458 -7.74 -19.87 -15.88
C VAL A 458 -8.51 -20.32 -17.11
N SER A 459 -9.78 -20.66 -16.95
CA SER A 459 -10.68 -20.93 -18.07
C SER A 459 -11.63 -19.76 -18.24
N GLY A 460 -11.62 -19.09 -19.38
CA GLY A 460 -12.61 -18.07 -19.74
C GLY A 460 -12.01 -16.81 -20.35
N GLU A 461 -12.82 -15.78 -20.45
CA GLU A 461 -12.48 -14.50 -21.08
C GLU A 461 -11.24 -13.81 -20.49
N ASN A 462 -10.86 -14.15 -19.26
CA ASN A 462 -9.69 -13.59 -18.58
C ASN A 462 -8.36 -14.12 -19.15
N ALA A 463 -8.28 -15.38 -19.60
CA ALA A 463 -7.06 -15.90 -20.22
C ALA A 463 -6.65 -15.11 -21.49
N ALA A 464 -7.61 -14.51 -22.19
CA ALA A 464 -7.36 -13.65 -23.35
C ALA A 464 -6.81 -12.27 -22.96
N ALA A 465 -7.11 -11.78 -21.76
CA ALA A 465 -6.59 -10.49 -21.24
C ALA A 465 -5.11 -10.62 -20.86
N TYR A 466 -4.72 -11.71 -20.21
CA TYR A 466 -3.32 -11.96 -19.85
C TYR A 466 -2.41 -12.18 -21.06
N GLY A 467 -2.94 -12.57 -22.22
CA GLY A 467 -2.16 -12.78 -23.46
C GLY A 467 -1.68 -11.52 -24.17
N GLN A 468 -2.04 -10.31 -23.70
CA GLN A 468 -1.71 -9.04 -24.36
C GLN A 468 -0.53 -8.28 -23.74
N PHE A 469 0.14 -8.83 -22.74
CA PHE A 469 1.31 -8.21 -22.10
C PHE A 469 2.58 -8.35 -22.97
N GLU A 470 2.55 -7.91 -24.22
CA GLU A 470 3.72 -8.02 -25.11
C GLU A 470 4.88 -7.07 -24.79
N ASP A 471 4.66 -6.02 -23.98
CA ASP A 471 5.65 -4.97 -23.72
C ASP A 471 6.27 -4.95 -22.31
N TRP A 472 5.93 -5.91 -21.47
CA TRP A 472 6.51 -6.03 -20.15
C TRP A 472 7.70 -6.97 -20.15
N ASP A 473 8.74 -6.61 -19.41
CA ASP A 473 9.91 -7.47 -19.21
C ASP A 473 9.47 -8.79 -18.56
N THR A 474 9.13 -9.76 -19.40
CA THR A 474 8.57 -11.07 -19.04
C THR A 474 9.45 -11.87 -18.07
N ALA A 475 10.69 -11.42 -17.84
CA ALA A 475 11.60 -12.05 -16.89
C ALA A 475 11.15 -11.88 -15.44
N ASN A 476 10.42 -10.80 -15.11
CA ASN A 476 9.96 -10.51 -13.74
C ASN A 476 8.53 -11.00 -13.45
N TYR A 477 7.72 -11.28 -14.48
CA TYR A 477 6.34 -11.75 -14.31
C TYR A 477 6.17 -13.28 -14.26
N SER A 478 7.25 -14.02 -14.24
CA SER A 478 7.18 -15.48 -14.10
C SER A 478 6.95 -15.95 -12.66
N ARG A 479 6.79 -15.03 -11.71
CA ARG A 479 6.67 -15.38 -10.30
C ARG A 479 5.67 -14.46 -9.61
N VAL A 480 4.64 -15.06 -9.03
CA VAL A 480 3.61 -14.38 -8.21
C VAL A 480 3.43 -15.11 -6.90
N HIS A 481 2.85 -14.46 -5.90
CA HIS A 481 2.49 -15.14 -4.68
C HIS A 481 1.24 -16.01 -4.92
N GLU A 482 1.24 -17.27 -4.45
CA GLU A 482 0.12 -18.21 -4.68
C GLU A 482 -1.21 -17.71 -4.07
N VAL A 483 -1.17 -16.90 -3.02
CA VAL A 483 -2.35 -16.23 -2.46
C VAL A 483 -3.01 -15.31 -3.49
N GLU A 484 -2.23 -14.56 -4.25
CA GLU A 484 -2.74 -13.68 -5.33
C GLU A 484 -3.48 -14.52 -6.38
N LEU A 485 -2.87 -15.59 -6.87
CA LEU A 485 -3.52 -16.49 -7.83
C LEU A 485 -4.83 -17.09 -7.34
N ILE A 486 -4.93 -17.39 -6.03
CA ILE A 486 -6.17 -17.93 -5.45
C ILE A 486 -7.23 -16.84 -5.33
N LEU A 487 -6.85 -15.60 -5.03
CA LEU A 487 -7.78 -14.49 -4.89
C LEU A 487 -8.37 -14.03 -6.23
N GLU A 488 -7.66 -14.24 -7.33
CA GLU A 488 -8.11 -13.88 -8.68
C GLU A 488 -9.02 -14.95 -9.33
N LEU A 489 -9.08 -16.17 -8.78
CA LEU A 489 -9.96 -17.27 -9.24
C LEU A 489 -11.40 -17.11 -8.78
#